data_5e5862839929de2333bed3b92605f33d
#
_entry.id   5e5862839929de2333bed3b92605f33d
#
_cell.length_a   1.000
_cell.length_b   1.000
_cell.length_c   1.000
_cell.angle_alpha   90.00
_cell.angle_beta   90.00
_cell.angle_gamma   90.00
#
_symmetry.space_group_name_H-M   'P 1'
#
loop_
_entity.id
_entity.type
_entity.pdbx_description
1 polymer ?
#
loop_
_entity_poly.entity_id
_entity_poly.type
_entity_poly.pdbx_seq_one_letter_code
_entity_poly.pdbx_strand_id
1 'polypeptide(L)'
;MENKKQGYKVRKYQGSVKRYCQMLNLKNDAALIAEYRKRHSEGKVWPETLAAIREVGILEMEIYILGTNLFMIVETPLDFDWDTAMARMATLPRQAEWEEYMSVFQQAEPGASSAEKWQLMDRMFYLYE
;
A
#
# COMPACT_ATOMS: atom_id res chain seq x y z
N MET A 1 21.37 1.87 -5.25
CA MET A 1 21.39 2.88 -6.33
C MET A 1 20.00 3.40 -6.61
N GLU A 2 19.88 4.70 -6.73
CA GLU A 2 18.60 5.34 -6.99
C GLU A 2 18.27 5.37 -8.48
N ASN A 3 17.09 4.88 -8.83
CA ASN A 3 16.62 4.84 -10.21
C ASN A 3 15.44 5.78 -10.48
N LYS A 4 15.17 6.70 -9.55
CA LYS A 4 13.96 7.53 -9.67
C LYS A 4 13.94 8.41 -10.92
N LYS A 5 15.11 8.85 -11.41
CA LYS A 5 15.18 9.64 -12.65
C LYS A 5 14.95 8.80 -13.90
N GLN A 6 15.05 7.49 -13.80
CA GLN A 6 14.76 6.57 -14.90
C GLN A 6 13.27 6.19 -14.93
N GLY A 7 12.53 6.54 -13.89
CA GLY A 7 11.16 6.11 -13.70
C GLY A 7 11.08 4.64 -13.36
N TYR A 8 9.88 4.17 -13.14
CA TYR A 8 9.64 2.78 -12.76
C TYR A 8 8.69 2.15 -13.75
N LYS A 9 9.05 0.97 -14.26
CA LYS A 9 8.21 0.23 -15.19
C LYS A 9 6.98 -0.29 -14.46
N VAL A 10 5.81 -0.11 -15.07
CA VAL A 10 4.56 -0.61 -14.50
C VAL A 10 3.92 -1.62 -15.43
N ARG A 11 2.99 -2.42 -14.88
CA ARG A 11 2.28 -3.41 -15.66
C ARG A 11 1.28 -2.76 -16.60
N LYS A 12 1.07 -3.38 -17.74
CA LYS A 12 -0.02 -3.02 -18.66
C LYS A 12 -1.18 -3.96 -18.46
N TYR A 13 -2.39 -3.42 -18.64
CA TYR A 13 -3.63 -4.18 -18.57
C TYR A 13 -4.36 -4.08 -19.88
N GLN A 14 -5.16 -5.11 -20.19
CA GLN A 14 -6.12 -5.02 -21.29
C GLN A 14 -7.37 -4.33 -20.75
N GLY A 15 -7.71 -3.18 -21.31
CA GLY A 15 -8.84 -2.40 -20.85
C GLY A 15 -8.50 -1.52 -19.66
N SER A 16 -9.50 -0.83 -19.15
CA SER A 16 -9.34 0.16 -18.09
C SER A 16 -9.37 -0.47 -16.72
N VAL A 17 -8.64 0.15 -15.81
CA VAL A 17 -8.63 -0.20 -14.38
C VAL A 17 -8.87 1.07 -13.56
N LYS A 18 -9.21 0.90 -12.28
CA LYS A 18 -9.32 2.01 -11.34
C LYS A 18 -8.03 2.12 -10.52
N ARG A 19 -7.70 3.34 -10.12
CA ARG A 19 -6.55 3.60 -9.27
C ARG A 19 -6.99 4.33 -8.00
N TYR A 20 -6.44 3.87 -6.88
CA TYR A 20 -6.59 4.53 -5.57
C TYR A 20 -5.21 4.96 -5.12
N CYS A 21 -5.09 6.16 -4.59
CA CYS A 21 -3.84 6.65 -4.03
C CYS A 21 -4.04 6.97 -2.56
N GLN A 22 -3.07 6.57 -1.75
CA GLN A 22 -3.15 6.73 -0.30
C GLN A 22 -1.83 7.22 0.24
N MET A 23 -1.86 7.88 1.39
CA MET A 23 -0.62 8.25 2.06
C MET A 23 -0.63 7.86 3.53
N LEU A 24 0.55 7.71 4.08
CA LEU A 24 0.78 7.39 5.48
C LEU A 24 2.19 7.89 5.84
N ASN A 25 2.36 8.37 7.06
CA ASN A 25 3.68 8.80 7.52
C ASN A 25 4.31 7.74 8.41
N LEU A 26 5.62 7.56 8.26
CA LEU A 26 6.42 6.76 9.18
C LEU A 26 6.83 7.62 10.37
N LYS A 27 7.18 6.96 11.47
CA LYS A 27 7.81 7.64 12.60
C LYS A 27 9.14 8.23 12.14
N ASN A 28 9.47 9.42 12.64
CA ASN A 28 10.71 10.10 12.25
C ASN A 28 11.91 9.52 13.02
N ASP A 29 12.33 8.34 12.61
CA ASP A 29 13.42 7.59 13.22
C ASP A 29 14.15 6.85 12.12
N ALA A 30 15.41 7.22 11.88
CA ALA A 30 16.19 6.68 10.76
C ALA A 30 16.32 5.16 10.80
N ALA A 31 16.50 4.58 11.99
CA ALA A 31 16.64 3.13 12.13
C ALA A 31 15.33 2.42 11.80
N LEU A 32 14.19 2.96 12.24
CA LEU A 32 12.88 2.40 11.96
C LEU A 32 12.56 2.51 10.46
N ILE A 33 12.89 3.64 9.84
CA ILE A 33 12.68 3.82 8.40
C ILE A 33 13.48 2.80 7.62
N ALA A 34 14.75 2.61 7.97
CA ALA A 34 15.61 1.63 7.29
C ALA A 34 15.05 0.21 7.45
N GLU A 35 14.56 -0.14 8.63
CA GLU A 35 13.99 -1.45 8.89
C GLU A 35 12.68 -1.64 8.12
N TYR A 36 11.84 -0.62 8.04
CA TYR A 36 10.60 -0.66 7.28
C TYR A 36 10.88 -0.95 5.79
N ARG A 37 11.87 -0.25 5.22
CA ARG A 37 12.27 -0.50 3.83
C ARG A 37 12.75 -1.94 3.65
N LYS A 38 13.52 -2.45 4.61
CA LYS A 38 14.01 -3.82 4.56
C LYS A 38 12.88 -4.84 4.60
N ARG A 39 11.86 -4.61 5.45
CA ARG A 39 10.72 -5.53 5.58
C ARG A 39 9.82 -5.53 4.35
N HIS A 40 9.93 -4.53 3.50
CA HIS A 40 9.20 -4.46 2.23
C HIS A 40 10.07 -4.83 1.04
N SER A 41 11.32 -5.23 1.25
CA SER A 41 12.18 -5.69 0.16
C SER A 41 11.70 -7.03 -0.35
N GLU A 42 12.12 -7.39 -1.55
CA GLU A 42 11.70 -8.62 -2.21
C GLU A 42 11.91 -9.84 -1.32
N GLY A 43 10.88 -10.65 -1.18
CA GLY A 43 10.89 -11.86 -0.38
C GLY A 43 10.71 -11.67 1.11
N LYS A 44 10.55 -10.44 1.59
CA LYS A 44 10.42 -10.16 3.02
C LYS A 44 8.99 -9.89 3.47
N VAL A 45 8.10 -9.53 2.55
CA VAL A 45 6.68 -9.37 2.89
C VAL A 45 6.07 -10.75 3.10
N TRP A 46 5.27 -10.90 4.14
CA TRP A 46 4.69 -12.19 4.49
C TRP A 46 3.84 -12.75 3.34
N PRO A 47 3.96 -14.06 3.05
CA PRO A 47 3.14 -14.66 2.00
C PRO A 47 1.65 -14.46 2.20
N GLU A 48 1.18 -14.53 3.45
CA GLU A 48 -0.23 -14.31 3.76
C GLU A 48 -0.68 -12.91 3.43
N THR A 49 0.19 -11.91 3.63
CA THR A 49 -0.09 -10.52 3.28
C THR A 49 -0.24 -10.36 1.77
N LEU A 50 0.68 -10.94 1.01
CA LEU A 50 0.62 -10.90 -0.45
C LEU A 50 -0.64 -11.62 -0.96
N ALA A 51 -0.96 -12.77 -0.37
CA ALA A 51 -2.14 -13.53 -0.73
C ALA A 51 -3.43 -12.75 -0.44
N ALA A 52 -3.49 -12.06 0.71
CA ALA A 52 -4.66 -11.27 1.09
C ALA A 52 -4.90 -10.12 0.10
N ILE A 53 -3.85 -9.44 -0.31
CA ILE A 53 -3.96 -8.35 -1.29
C ILE A 53 -4.56 -8.86 -2.60
N ARG A 54 -4.08 -10.00 -3.08
CA ARG A 54 -4.58 -10.60 -4.32
C ARG A 54 -6.00 -11.15 -4.17
N GLU A 55 -6.27 -11.73 -3.02
CA GLU A 55 -7.57 -12.36 -2.72
C GLU A 55 -8.73 -11.36 -2.82
N VAL A 56 -8.53 -10.12 -2.37
CA VAL A 56 -9.59 -9.11 -2.42
C VAL A 56 -9.71 -8.43 -3.79
N GLY A 57 -8.87 -8.80 -4.74
CA GLY A 57 -8.99 -8.34 -6.12
C GLY A 57 -8.08 -7.17 -6.51
N ILE A 58 -7.10 -6.86 -5.70
CA ILE A 58 -6.11 -5.83 -6.06
C ILE A 58 -5.19 -6.39 -7.14
N LEU A 59 -5.07 -5.66 -8.24
CA LEU A 59 -4.26 -6.07 -9.40
C LEU A 59 -2.81 -5.64 -9.27
N GLU A 60 -2.57 -4.49 -8.66
CA GLU A 60 -1.24 -3.94 -8.48
C GLU A 60 -1.19 -3.07 -7.24
N MET A 61 -0.05 -3.11 -6.56
CA MET A 61 0.19 -2.23 -5.41
C MET A 61 1.65 -1.80 -5.45
N GLU A 62 1.87 -0.49 -5.31
CA GLU A 62 3.19 0.08 -5.21
C GLU A 62 3.23 1.02 -4.02
N ILE A 63 4.36 1.05 -3.32
CA ILE A 63 4.58 2.01 -2.24
C ILE A 63 5.84 2.80 -2.56
N TYR A 64 5.72 4.12 -2.55
CA TYR A 64 6.84 5.05 -2.74
C TYR A 64 7.14 5.73 -1.42
N ILE A 65 8.38 6.13 -1.23
CA ILE A 65 8.82 6.77 0.01
C ILE A 65 9.67 8.00 -0.28
N LEU A 66 9.41 9.07 0.47
CA LEU A 66 10.26 10.26 0.49
C LEU A 66 10.31 10.76 1.93
N GLY A 67 11.50 10.64 2.56
CA GLY A 67 11.63 10.95 4.00
C GLY A 67 10.73 10.05 4.84
N THR A 68 9.79 10.64 5.57
CA THR A 68 8.81 9.89 6.37
C THR A 68 7.50 9.68 5.62
N ASN A 69 7.35 10.24 4.43
CA ASN A 69 6.10 10.16 3.67
C ASN A 69 6.06 8.90 2.83
N LEU A 70 4.98 8.15 2.99
CA LEU A 70 4.69 6.99 2.14
C LEU A 70 3.53 7.33 1.23
N PHE A 71 3.62 6.90 -0.01
CA PHE A 71 2.58 7.06 -1.01
C PHE A 71 2.30 5.69 -1.63
N MET A 72 1.06 5.23 -1.52
CA MET A 72 0.66 3.93 -2.06
C MET A 72 -0.24 4.11 -3.27
N ILE A 73 0.06 3.39 -4.34
CA ILE A 73 -0.79 3.28 -5.52
C ILE A 73 -1.38 1.88 -5.55
N VAL A 74 -2.70 1.80 -5.67
CA VAL A 74 -3.43 0.53 -5.76
C VAL A 74 -4.25 0.56 -7.05
N GLU A 75 -4.16 -0.50 -7.86
CA GLU A 75 -4.94 -0.61 -9.10
C GLU A 75 -5.86 -1.83 -9.01
N THR A 76 -7.09 -1.65 -9.44
CA THR A 76 -8.16 -2.65 -9.29
C THR A 76 -9.02 -2.71 -10.55
N PRO A 77 -9.84 -3.78 -10.69
CA PRO A 77 -10.87 -3.78 -11.72
C PRO A 77 -11.86 -2.63 -11.52
N LEU A 78 -12.58 -2.26 -12.58
CA LEU A 78 -13.54 -1.15 -12.52
C LEU A 78 -14.68 -1.39 -11.53
N ASP A 79 -15.06 -2.66 -11.32
CA ASP A 79 -16.15 -3.04 -10.42
C ASP A 79 -15.72 -3.26 -8.97
N PHE A 80 -14.46 -2.98 -8.66
CA PHE A 80 -13.94 -3.13 -7.30
C PHE A 80 -14.66 -2.19 -6.33
N ASP A 81 -15.12 -2.73 -5.19
CA ASP A 81 -15.73 -1.94 -4.13
C ASP A 81 -14.75 -1.81 -2.96
N TRP A 82 -14.26 -0.60 -2.75
CA TRP A 82 -13.19 -0.34 -1.78
C TRP A 82 -13.56 -0.76 -0.35
N ASP A 83 -14.71 -0.32 0.13
CA ASP A 83 -15.10 -0.59 1.52
C ASP A 83 -15.29 -2.08 1.79
N THR A 84 -15.94 -2.77 0.87
CA THR A 84 -16.16 -4.22 0.99
C THR A 84 -14.83 -4.97 0.96
N ALA A 85 -13.95 -4.61 0.04
CA ALA A 85 -12.66 -5.27 -0.12
C ALA A 85 -11.77 -5.06 1.11
N MET A 86 -11.70 -3.84 1.62
CA MET A 86 -10.87 -3.53 2.78
C MET A 86 -11.40 -4.21 4.05
N ALA A 87 -12.71 -4.25 4.23
CA ALA A 87 -13.31 -4.95 5.36
C ALA A 87 -13.00 -6.44 5.31
N ARG A 88 -13.07 -7.04 4.12
CA ARG A 88 -12.73 -8.46 3.93
C ARG A 88 -11.25 -8.71 4.18
N MET A 89 -10.38 -7.86 3.64
CA MET A 89 -8.93 -8.02 3.81
C MET A 89 -8.53 -8.07 5.28
N ALA A 90 -9.16 -7.22 6.10
CA ALA A 90 -8.85 -7.15 7.52
C ALA A 90 -9.13 -8.47 8.26
N THR A 91 -9.97 -9.34 7.71
CA THR A 91 -10.32 -10.64 8.31
C THR A 91 -9.52 -11.82 7.78
N LEU A 92 -8.68 -11.61 6.77
CA LEU A 92 -7.92 -12.70 6.16
C LEU A 92 -6.74 -13.13 7.06
N PRO A 93 -6.22 -14.36 6.85
CA PRO A 93 -5.20 -14.93 7.74
C PRO A 93 -4.00 -14.01 7.94
N ARG A 94 -3.65 -13.76 9.20
CA ARG A 94 -2.50 -12.99 9.65
C ARG A 94 -2.48 -11.52 9.22
N GLN A 95 -3.57 -11.01 8.65
CA GLN A 95 -3.59 -9.59 8.23
C GLN A 95 -3.51 -8.66 9.44
N ALA A 96 -4.27 -8.96 10.50
CA ALA A 96 -4.23 -8.14 11.71
C ALA A 96 -2.84 -8.15 12.35
N GLU A 97 -2.16 -9.30 12.33
CA GLU A 97 -0.79 -9.42 12.83
C GLU A 97 0.20 -8.57 12.01
N TRP A 98 0.05 -8.58 10.70
CA TRP A 98 0.88 -7.78 9.80
C TRP A 98 0.69 -6.29 10.10
N GLU A 99 -0.56 -5.84 10.25
CA GLU A 99 -0.86 -4.44 10.54
C GLU A 99 -0.29 -4.01 11.89
N GLU A 100 -0.39 -4.86 12.89
CA GLU A 100 0.19 -4.59 14.20
C GLU A 100 1.72 -4.51 14.12
N TYR A 101 2.33 -5.42 13.39
CA TYR A 101 3.77 -5.41 13.17
C TYR A 101 4.22 -4.13 12.46
N MET A 102 3.51 -3.72 11.42
CA MET A 102 3.84 -2.49 10.69
C MET A 102 3.62 -1.23 11.54
N SER A 103 2.71 -1.29 12.51
CA SER A 103 2.42 -0.15 13.39
C SER A 103 3.64 0.30 14.21
N VAL A 104 4.61 -0.59 14.40
CA VAL A 104 5.87 -0.25 15.07
C VAL A 104 6.58 0.88 14.34
N PHE A 105 6.44 0.93 13.02
CA PHE A 105 7.14 1.88 12.14
C PHE A 105 6.29 3.08 11.75
N GLN A 106 4.98 2.97 11.86
CA GLN A 106 4.02 3.90 11.28
C GLN A 106 3.43 4.85 12.31
N GLN A 107 3.11 6.07 11.87
CA GLN A 107 2.31 6.99 12.67
C GLN A 107 0.85 6.60 12.50
N ALA A 108 0.36 5.73 13.38
CA ALA A 108 -1.00 5.18 13.30
C ALA A 108 -1.53 4.91 14.69
N GLU A 109 -2.85 4.90 14.82
CA GLU A 109 -3.51 4.55 16.07
C GLU A 109 -3.33 3.06 16.37
N PRO A 110 -3.17 2.67 17.64
CA PRO A 110 -3.05 1.26 18.01
C PRO A 110 -4.26 0.46 17.52
N GLY A 111 -3.98 -0.69 16.92
CA GLY A 111 -5.02 -1.58 16.43
C GLY A 111 -5.70 -1.16 15.14
N ALA A 112 -5.23 -0.08 14.50
CA ALA A 112 -5.81 0.39 13.25
C ALA A 112 -5.60 -0.62 12.11
N SER A 113 -6.61 -0.80 11.28
CA SER A 113 -6.52 -1.61 10.06
C SER A 113 -5.79 -0.83 8.97
N SER A 114 -5.45 -1.50 7.86
CA SER A 114 -4.83 -0.84 6.71
C SER A 114 -5.67 0.32 6.21
N ALA A 115 -6.98 0.11 6.07
CA ALA A 115 -7.87 1.16 5.59
C ALA A 115 -7.94 2.37 6.53
N GLU A 116 -7.74 2.15 7.82
CA GLU A 116 -7.74 3.24 8.82
C GLU A 116 -6.42 4.00 8.85
N LYS A 117 -5.31 3.32 8.59
CA LYS A 117 -3.97 3.93 8.61
C LYS A 117 -3.69 4.75 7.37
N TRP A 118 -4.03 4.21 6.21
CA TRP A 118 -3.73 4.80 4.91
C TRP A 118 -4.87 5.73 4.51
N GLN A 119 -4.57 6.98 4.28
CA GLN A 119 -5.57 7.98 3.94
C GLN A 119 -5.73 8.08 2.43
N LEU A 120 -6.95 7.90 1.95
CA LEU A 120 -7.26 8.04 0.53
C LEU A 120 -7.08 9.48 0.08
N MET A 121 -6.57 9.65 -1.12
CA MET A 121 -6.31 10.96 -1.72
C MET A 121 -7.23 11.18 -2.90
N ASP A 122 -7.64 12.42 -3.10
CA ASP A 122 -8.42 12.80 -4.26
C ASP A 122 -7.52 13.01 -5.47
N ARG A 123 -8.00 12.62 -6.64
CA ARG A 123 -7.32 12.99 -7.88
C ARG A 123 -7.64 14.46 -8.16
N MET A 124 -6.63 15.31 -8.10
CA MET A 124 -6.79 16.74 -8.32
C MET A 124 -6.70 17.12 -9.80
N PHE A 125 -5.88 16.38 -10.56
CA PHE A 125 -5.63 16.67 -11.98
C PHE A 125 -5.55 15.38 -12.76
N TYR A 126 -6.13 15.37 -13.95
CA TYR A 126 -6.04 14.25 -14.90
C TYR A 126 -5.86 14.80 -16.30
N LEU A 127 -4.79 14.36 -16.98
CA LEU A 127 -4.40 14.93 -18.28
C LEU A 127 -5.46 14.75 -19.38
N TYR A 128 -6.24 13.69 -19.31
CA TYR A 128 -7.17 13.31 -20.37
C TYR A 128 -8.64 13.62 -20.04
N GLU A 129 -8.91 14.45 -19.12
CA GLU A 129 -10.29 14.86 -18.82
C GLU A 129 -10.90 15.76 -19.87
#